data_16cf8831feac3d2d2eb37f6f7b886cdb
#
_entry.id   16cf8831feac3d2d2eb37f6f7b886cdb
#
_cell.length_a   1.000
_cell.length_b   1.000
_cell.length_c   1.000
_cell.angle_alpha   90.00
_cell.angle_beta   90.00
_cell.angle_gamma   90.00
#
_symmetry.space_group_name_H-M   'P 1'
#
loop_
_entity.id
_entity.type
_entity.pdbx_description
1 polymer ?
#
loop_
_entity_poly.entity_id
_entity_poly.type
_entity_poly.pdbx_seq_one_letter_code
_entity_poly.pdbx_strand_id
1 'polypeptide(L)'
;MKILMVLTSHDELGSTGLKTGFWLEELAAPYYAFKDAGAEVVLASPKGGQPPLDPKSNEPSFQTDLTRRFEADAQALAQLAATVRLDSVSQADFDTVFYPGGHGPLWDLAEDRHSIALIESFVAAGKPVALVCHAPGVLRHVKAADGRALVAGKKVTGFTNTEEEAVGLTKVVPFLVEDELIAQGGLYAKGADWASYVAVSYTHLTLPTIYSV
;
A
#
# COMPACT_ATOMS: atom_id res chain seq x y z
N MET A 1 -11.51 -14.32 -8.90
CA MET A 1 -10.52 -13.87 -7.91
C MET A 1 -11.07 -12.66 -7.19
N LYS A 2 -10.97 -12.62 -5.86
CA LYS A 2 -11.46 -11.51 -5.04
C LYS A 2 -10.28 -10.85 -4.32
N ILE A 3 -10.09 -9.56 -4.53
CA ILE A 3 -8.94 -8.79 -4.09
C ILE A 3 -9.40 -7.74 -3.08
N LEU A 4 -8.70 -7.68 -1.95
CA LEU A 4 -8.85 -6.61 -0.98
C LEU A 4 -7.82 -5.52 -1.25
N MET A 5 -8.25 -4.26 -1.34
CA MET A 5 -7.33 -3.11 -1.35
C MET A 5 -7.55 -2.31 -0.08
N VAL A 6 -6.49 -2.11 0.70
CA VAL A 6 -6.55 -1.45 2.02
C VAL A 6 -5.94 -0.05 1.92
N LEU A 7 -6.76 0.96 2.16
CA LEU A 7 -6.41 2.37 2.11
C LEU A 7 -6.24 2.95 3.52
N THR A 8 -5.43 3.99 3.64
CA THR A 8 -5.29 4.74 4.91
C THR A 8 -6.57 5.52 5.25
N SER A 9 -6.78 5.78 6.52
CA SER A 9 -7.76 6.74 7.04
C SER A 9 -7.10 7.98 7.67
N HIS A 10 -5.78 8.12 7.52
CA HIS A 10 -5.00 9.22 8.07
C HIS A 10 -4.84 10.35 7.04
N ASP A 11 -5.11 11.61 7.45
CA ASP A 11 -5.19 12.75 6.55
C ASP A 11 -4.25 13.93 6.91
N GLU A 12 -3.40 13.77 7.92
CA GLU A 12 -2.49 14.84 8.34
C GLU A 12 -1.03 14.49 8.07
N LEU A 13 -0.29 15.36 7.40
CA LEU A 13 1.13 15.18 7.10
C LEU A 13 1.98 15.62 8.30
N GLY A 14 2.02 14.80 9.34
CA GLY A 14 2.70 15.11 10.60
C GLY A 14 2.20 16.41 11.20
N SER A 15 3.14 17.27 11.65
CA SER A 15 2.84 18.57 12.24
C SER A 15 2.96 19.74 11.23
N THR A 16 2.98 19.45 9.93
CA THR A 16 3.18 20.49 8.90
C THR A 16 1.96 21.38 8.66
N GLY A 17 0.78 20.94 9.08
CA GLY A 17 -0.51 21.58 8.74
C GLY A 17 -1.00 21.24 7.33
N LEU A 18 -0.27 20.42 6.57
CA LEU A 18 -0.66 19.95 5.25
C LEU A 18 -1.47 18.66 5.37
N LYS A 19 -2.27 18.38 4.33
CA LYS A 19 -3.02 17.13 4.21
C LYS A 19 -2.22 16.09 3.45
N THR A 20 -2.53 14.83 3.72
CA THR A 20 -2.04 13.64 3.03
C THR A 20 -3.18 12.61 2.93
N GLY A 21 -2.86 11.41 2.51
CA GLY A 21 -3.82 10.32 2.36
C GLY A 21 -3.20 9.20 1.52
N PHE A 22 -4.04 8.49 0.76
CA PHE A 22 -3.56 7.56 -0.25
C PHE A 22 -3.17 8.30 -1.53
N TRP A 23 -2.26 7.73 -2.31
CA TRP A 23 -1.85 8.26 -3.62
C TRP A 23 -2.78 7.74 -4.71
N LEU A 24 -3.37 8.64 -5.52
CA LEU A 24 -4.45 8.30 -6.46
C LEU A 24 -4.05 7.25 -7.49
N GLU A 25 -2.90 7.41 -8.14
CA GLU A 25 -2.42 6.46 -9.17
C GLU A 25 -2.18 5.06 -8.59
N GLU A 26 -1.72 4.98 -7.35
CA GLU A 26 -1.44 3.71 -6.69
C GLU A 26 -2.70 2.95 -6.25
N LEU A 27 -3.84 3.62 -6.24
CA LEU A 27 -5.15 3.00 -6.20
C LEU A 27 -5.64 2.70 -7.62
N ALA A 28 -5.67 3.69 -8.50
CA ALA A 28 -6.35 3.61 -9.80
C ALA A 28 -5.72 2.57 -10.74
N ALA A 29 -4.39 2.57 -10.87
CA ALA A 29 -3.70 1.64 -11.76
C ALA A 29 -3.91 0.18 -11.37
N PRO A 30 -3.62 -0.28 -10.13
CA PRO A 30 -3.88 -1.66 -9.74
C PRO A 30 -5.37 -1.99 -9.69
N TYR A 31 -6.24 -1.04 -9.31
CA TYR A 31 -7.70 -1.24 -9.33
C TYR A 31 -8.17 -1.68 -10.71
N TYR A 32 -7.79 -0.95 -11.78
CA TYR A 32 -8.20 -1.32 -13.12
C TYR A 32 -7.41 -2.53 -13.67
N ALA A 33 -6.15 -2.71 -13.31
CA ALA A 33 -5.43 -3.93 -13.67
C ALA A 33 -6.18 -5.17 -13.15
N PHE A 34 -6.71 -5.14 -11.94
CA PHE A 34 -7.50 -6.22 -11.36
C PHE A 34 -8.90 -6.33 -11.96
N LYS A 35 -9.61 -5.21 -12.09
CA LYS A 35 -10.98 -5.19 -12.67
C LYS A 35 -11.01 -5.65 -14.11
N ASP A 36 -10.09 -5.17 -14.94
CA ASP A 36 -9.99 -5.52 -16.35
C ASP A 36 -9.56 -7.00 -16.54
N ALA A 37 -8.86 -7.58 -15.56
CA ALA A 37 -8.59 -9.01 -15.48
C ALA A 37 -9.76 -9.85 -14.92
N GLY A 38 -10.92 -9.25 -14.67
CA GLY A 38 -12.13 -9.93 -14.19
C GLY A 38 -12.15 -10.22 -12.69
N ALA A 39 -11.31 -9.56 -11.89
CA ALA A 39 -11.36 -9.71 -10.44
C ALA A 39 -12.46 -8.85 -9.80
N GLU A 40 -13.03 -9.35 -8.71
CA GLU A 40 -13.81 -8.56 -7.77
C GLU A 40 -12.85 -7.80 -6.86
N VAL A 41 -13.00 -6.47 -6.77
CA VAL A 41 -12.20 -5.61 -5.89
C VAL A 41 -13.08 -5.07 -4.79
N VAL A 42 -12.61 -5.20 -3.54
CA VAL A 42 -13.23 -4.60 -2.36
C VAL A 42 -12.25 -3.60 -1.75
N LEU A 43 -12.73 -2.41 -1.41
CA LEU A 43 -11.95 -1.37 -0.76
C LEU A 43 -12.24 -1.36 0.74
N ALA A 44 -11.19 -1.32 1.55
CA ALA A 44 -11.28 -1.22 3.01
C ALA A 44 -10.39 -0.10 3.53
N SER A 45 -10.73 0.43 4.70
CA SER A 45 -9.88 1.37 5.42
C SER A 45 -10.11 1.24 6.94
N PRO A 46 -9.20 1.67 7.81
CA PRO A 46 -9.35 1.52 9.26
C PRO A 46 -10.69 2.04 9.79
N LYS A 47 -11.12 3.21 9.32
CA LYS A 47 -12.38 3.84 9.78
C LYS A 47 -13.60 3.48 8.95
N GLY A 48 -13.41 2.88 7.76
CA GLY A 48 -14.47 2.76 6.76
C GLY A 48 -14.87 4.11 6.15
N GLY A 49 -15.82 4.09 5.21
CA GLY A 49 -16.27 5.30 4.53
C GLY A 49 -15.24 5.86 3.56
N GLN A 50 -15.22 7.17 3.37
CA GLN A 50 -14.32 7.85 2.42
C GLN A 50 -12.90 7.99 2.98
N PRO A 51 -11.88 7.32 2.39
CA PRO A 51 -10.50 7.54 2.75
C PRO A 51 -10.01 8.91 2.26
N PRO A 52 -9.04 9.53 2.95
CA PRO A 52 -8.44 10.78 2.50
C PRO A 52 -7.52 10.54 1.30
N LEU A 53 -7.68 11.37 0.28
CA LEU A 53 -6.79 11.44 -0.87
C LEU A 53 -5.64 12.42 -0.56
N ASP A 54 -4.41 12.04 -0.88
CA ASP A 54 -3.29 13.00 -0.87
C ASP A 54 -3.53 14.06 -1.94
N PRO A 55 -3.67 15.35 -1.58
CA PRO A 55 -4.03 16.40 -2.53
C PRO A 55 -3.02 16.52 -3.67
N LYS A 56 -1.74 16.27 -3.41
CA LYS A 56 -0.67 16.34 -4.40
C LYS A 56 -0.85 15.30 -5.50
N SER A 57 -1.34 14.10 -5.14
CA SER A 57 -1.55 13.02 -6.11
C SER A 57 -2.62 13.33 -7.16
N ASN A 58 -3.46 14.34 -6.91
CA ASN A 58 -4.51 14.77 -7.82
C ASN A 58 -4.14 16.05 -8.61
N GLU A 59 -2.92 16.56 -8.46
CA GLU A 59 -2.45 17.69 -9.28
C GLU A 59 -2.30 17.28 -10.75
N PRO A 60 -2.48 18.22 -11.71
CA PRO A 60 -2.42 17.90 -13.14
C PRO A 60 -1.14 17.20 -13.59
N SER A 61 -0.01 17.45 -12.92
CA SER A 61 1.30 16.84 -13.20
C SER A 61 1.38 15.36 -12.85
N PHE A 62 0.49 14.87 -11.98
CA PHE A 62 0.43 13.49 -11.52
C PHE A 62 -0.75 12.70 -12.10
N GLN A 63 -1.55 13.36 -12.95
CA GLN A 63 -2.69 12.71 -13.59
C GLN A 63 -2.26 11.80 -14.74
N THR A 64 -2.79 10.58 -14.73
CA THR A 64 -2.62 9.57 -15.78
C THR A 64 -3.96 9.26 -16.45
N ASP A 65 -3.96 8.41 -17.45
CA ASP A 65 -5.21 7.93 -18.04
C ASP A 65 -6.03 7.09 -17.04
N LEU A 66 -5.35 6.38 -16.14
CA LEU A 66 -6.02 5.55 -15.13
C LEU A 66 -6.59 6.37 -13.98
N THR A 67 -5.93 7.44 -13.54
CA THR A 67 -6.50 8.36 -12.55
C THR A 67 -7.72 9.07 -13.11
N ARG A 68 -7.66 9.57 -14.35
CA ARG A 68 -8.80 10.17 -15.05
C ARG A 68 -9.97 9.19 -15.24
N ARG A 69 -9.66 7.92 -15.57
CA ARG A 69 -10.66 6.86 -15.66
C ARG A 69 -11.34 6.65 -14.31
N PHE A 70 -10.57 6.62 -13.21
CA PHE A 70 -11.09 6.42 -11.86
C PHE A 70 -12.01 7.57 -11.43
N GLU A 71 -11.60 8.82 -11.67
CA GLU A 71 -12.40 10.01 -11.37
C GLU A 71 -13.70 10.10 -12.20
N ALA A 72 -13.73 9.51 -13.39
CA ALA A 72 -14.91 9.46 -14.24
C ALA A 72 -15.82 8.24 -13.95
N ASP A 73 -15.36 7.27 -13.17
CA ASP A 73 -16.10 6.04 -12.87
C ASP A 73 -16.96 6.21 -11.60
N ALA A 74 -18.25 6.48 -11.80
CA ALA A 74 -19.18 6.66 -10.69
C ALA A 74 -19.29 5.44 -9.75
N GLN A 75 -19.08 4.22 -10.28
CA GLN A 75 -19.10 3.00 -9.46
C GLN A 75 -17.85 2.91 -8.59
N ALA A 76 -16.68 3.21 -9.15
CA ALA A 76 -15.40 3.22 -8.41
C ALA A 76 -15.42 4.29 -7.31
N LEU A 77 -15.93 5.50 -7.63
CA LEU A 77 -16.09 6.59 -6.65
C LEU A 77 -17.07 6.24 -5.54
N ALA A 78 -18.20 5.62 -5.86
CA ALA A 78 -19.17 5.16 -4.85
C ALA A 78 -18.55 4.08 -3.95
N GLN A 79 -17.74 3.18 -4.50
CA GLN A 79 -17.04 2.15 -3.74
C GLN A 79 -15.97 2.77 -2.83
N LEU A 80 -15.23 3.78 -3.32
CA LEU A 80 -14.25 4.53 -2.53
C LEU A 80 -14.92 5.31 -1.38
N ALA A 81 -16.06 5.92 -1.62
CA ALA A 81 -16.82 6.66 -0.61
C ALA A 81 -17.39 5.76 0.51
N ALA A 82 -17.46 4.46 0.27
CA ALA A 82 -18.08 3.48 1.16
C ALA A 82 -17.16 2.30 1.46
N THR A 83 -15.87 2.55 1.70
CA THR A 83 -14.93 1.49 2.08
C THR A 83 -15.42 0.75 3.33
N VAL A 84 -15.20 -0.56 3.36
CA VAL A 84 -15.57 -1.35 4.55
C VAL A 84 -14.57 -1.08 5.69
N ARG A 85 -15.03 -1.20 6.92
CA ARG A 85 -14.13 -1.06 8.08
C ARG A 85 -13.17 -2.24 8.14
N LEU A 86 -11.89 -1.94 8.35
CA LEU A 86 -10.84 -2.96 8.35
C LEU A 86 -11.02 -4.02 9.44
N ASP A 87 -11.57 -3.65 10.60
CA ASP A 87 -11.85 -4.56 11.70
C ASP A 87 -12.98 -5.58 11.42
N SER A 88 -13.75 -5.38 10.33
CA SER A 88 -14.78 -6.31 9.88
C SER A 88 -14.34 -7.25 8.75
N VAL A 89 -13.08 -7.14 8.29
CA VAL A 89 -12.55 -7.89 7.16
C VAL A 89 -11.92 -9.20 7.63
N SER A 90 -12.20 -10.28 6.91
CA SER A 90 -11.56 -11.60 7.11
C SER A 90 -10.72 -11.99 5.91
N GLN A 91 -9.48 -12.44 6.14
CA GLN A 91 -8.60 -13.00 5.11
C GLN A 91 -9.26 -14.16 4.34
N ALA A 92 -10.17 -14.93 4.97
CA ALA A 92 -10.84 -16.06 4.35
C ALA A 92 -11.70 -15.67 3.13
N ASP A 93 -12.16 -14.42 3.07
CA ASP A 93 -13.05 -13.92 2.02
C ASP A 93 -12.31 -13.45 0.76
N PHE A 94 -10.97 -13.44 0.76
CA PHE A 94 -10.14 -12.87 -0.32
C PHE A 94 -9.02 -13.79 -0.75
N ASP A 95 -8.59 -13.64 -1.99
CA ASP A 95 -7.46 -14.38 -2.57
C ASP A 95 -6.12 -13.68 -2.32
N THR A 96 -6.14 -12.35 -2.23
CA THR A 96 -4.94 -11.51 -2.03
C THR A 96 -5.31 -10.17 -1.41
N VAL A 97 -4.32 -9.48 -0.83
CA VAL A 97 -4.45 -8.10 -0.35
C VAL A 97 -3.40 -7.19 -0.99
N PHE A 98 -3.82 -5.98 -1.34
CA PHE A 98 -2.98 -4.93 -1.89
C PHE A 98 -3.10 -3.66 -1.04
N TYR A 99 -1.97 -3.04 -0.73
CA TYR A 99 -1.89 -1.79 0.00
C TYR A 99 -1.36 -0.68 -0.92
N PRO A 100 -2.22 0.23 -1.42
CA PRO A 100 -1.77 1.48 -2.02
C PRO A 100 -0.98 2.31 -1.03
N GLY A 101 -0.04 3.11 -1.53
CA GLY A 101 0.75 3.99 -0.68
C GLY A 101 0.16 5.39 -0.55
N GLY A 102 0.98 6.41 -0.70
CA GLY A 102 0.83 7.73 -0.11
C GLY A 102 1.45 7.72 1.29
N HIS A 103 1.61 8.87 1.93
CA HIS A 103 2.27 8.93 3.24
C HIS A 103 1.37 8.47 4.40
N GLY A 104 0.04 8.60 4.28
CA GLY A 104 -0.92 8.27 5.33
C GLY A 104 -0.72 6.91 6.02
N PRO A 105 -0.43 5.81 5.28
CA PRO A 105 -0.21 4.47 5.84
C PRO A 105 0.84 4.41 6.95
N LEU A 106 1.82 5.31 6.97
CA LEU A 106 2.87 5.33 7.98
C LEU A 106 2.37 5.74 9.38
N TRP A 107 1.25 6.47 9.47
CA TRP A 107 0.69 6.93 10.74
C TRP A 107 -0.40 6.01 11.30
N ASP A 108 -1.25 5.41 10.43
CA ASP A 108 -2.34 4.57 10.90
C ASP A 108 -2.11 3.08 10.63
N LEU A 109 -1.98 2.67 9.38
CA LEU A 109 -1.90 1.26 9.01
C LEU A 109 -0.67 0.54 9.57
N ALA A 110 0.44 1.25 9.73
CA ALA A 110 1.67 0.68 10.31
C ALA A 110 1.50 0.30 11.79
N GLU A 111 0.60 0.97 12.51
CA GLU A 111 0.33 0.77 13.94
C GLU A 111 -1.02 0.08 14.20
N ASP A 112 -1.86 -0.09 13.16
CA ASP A 112 -3.19 -0.67 13.30
C ASP A 112 -3.10 -2.19 13.50
N ARG A 113 -3.55 -2.66 14.66
CA ARG A 113 -3.55 -4.09 15.02
C ARG A 113 -4.33 -4.97 14.05
N HIS A 114 -5.39 -4.44 13.42
CA HIS A 114 -6.21 -5.20 12.47
C HIS A 114 -5.48 -5.32 11.13
N SER A 115 -4.78 -4.26 10.67
CA SER A 115 -3.89 -4.31 9.51
C SER A 115 -2.76 -5.32 9.72
N ILE A 116 -2.09 -5.28 10.86
CA ILE A 116 -1.00 -6.21 11.22
C ILE A 116 -1.51 -7.66 11.20
N ALA A 117 -2.57 -7.95 11.94
CA ALA A 117 -3.16 -9.30 12.03
C ALA A 117 -3.69 -9.79 10.66
N LEU A 118 -4.24 -8.89 9.84
CA LEU A 118 -4.70 -9.22 8.51
C LEU A 118 -3.55 -9.68 7.62
N ILE A 119 -2.44 -8.93 7.58
CA ILE A 119 -1.24 -9.31 6.81
C ILE A 119 -0.70 -10.65 7.29
N GLU A 120 -0.56 -10.83 8.61
CA GLU A 120 -0.10 -12.10 9.21
C GLU A 120 -1.00 -13.27 8.80
N SER A 121 -2.32 -13.07 8.77
CA SER A 121 -3.27 -14.11 8.36
C SER A 121 -3.19 -14.46 6.87
N PHE A 122 -2.99 -13.48 5.98
CA PHE A 122 -2.75 -13.72 4.56
C PHE A 122 -1.48 -14.54 4.33
N VAL A 123 -0.40 -14.14 4.99
CA VAL A 123 0.89 -14.84 4.89
C VAL A 123 0.79 -16.27 5.45
N ALA A 124 0.15 -16.45 6.59
CA ALA A 124 -0.07 -17.78 7.19
C ALA A 124 -0.92 -18.69 6.30
N ALA A 125 -1.85 -18.13 5.53
CA ALA A 125 -2.65 -18.86 4.55
C ALA A 125 -1.94 -19.07 3.19
N GLY A 126 -0.68 -18.63 3.03
CA GLY A 126 0.05 -18.71 1.78
C GLY A 126 -0.51 -17.82 0.67
N LYS A 127 -1.28 -16.79 1.03
CA LYS A 127 -1.88 -15.84 0.09
C LYS A 127 -0.98 -14.62 -0.11
N PRO A 128 -0.92 -14.06 -1.33
CA PRO A 128 -0.08 -12.90 -1.62
C PRO A 128 -0.48 -11.66 -0.81
N VAL A 129 0.55 -10.89 -0.44
CA VAL A 129 0.43 -9.53 0.10
C VAL A 129 1.28 -8.62 -0.78
N ALA A 130 0.69 -7.59 -1.35
CA ALA A 130 1.36 -6.63 -2.21
C ALA A 130 1.25 -5.21 -1.63
N LEU A 131 2.33 -4.44 -1.74
CA LEU A 131 2.45 -3.10 -1.16
C LEU A 131 3.28 -2.22 -2.10
N VAL A 132 2.93 -0.93 -2.19
CA VAL A 132 3.64 0.01 -3.07
C VAL A 132 4.02 1.29 -2.32
N CYS A 133 5.08 1.98 -2.76
CA CYS A 133 5.51 3.30 -2.29
C CYS A 133 5.86 3.29 -0.79
N HIS A 134 5.06 3.98 0.06
CA HIS A 134 5.23 3.98 1.51
C HIS A 134 4.51 2.81 2.21
N ALA A 135 3.59 2.13 1.52
CA ALA A 135 2.85 1.03 2.13
C ALA A 135 3.73 -0.12 2.69
N PRO A 136 4.94 -0.44 2.17
CA PRO A 136 5.83 -1.40 2.83
C PRO A 136 6.18 -1.06 4.28
N GLY A 137 6.04 0.21 4.70
CA GLY A 137 6.18 0.63 6.10
C GLY A 137 5.15 -0.02 7.05
N VAL A 138 4.01 -0.49 6.54
CA VAL A 138 3.00 -1.20 7.37
C VAL A 138 3.50 -2.56 7.85
N LEU A 139 4.61 -3.07 7.30
CA LEU A 139 5.24 -4.32 7.74
C LEU A 139 6.06 -4.18 9.03
N ARG A 140 6.19 -2.95 9.55
CA ARG A 140 7.00 -2.61 10.72
C ARG A 140 6.80 -3.54 11.92
N HIS A 141 5.57 -3.89 12.24
CA HIS A 141 5.23 -4.74 13.39
C HIS A 141 4.74 -6.14 13.01
N VAL A 142 4.68 -6.45 11.72
CA VAL A 142 4.17 -7.73 11.21
C VAL A 142 5.16 -8.86 11.48
N LYS A 143 4.66 -9.97 12.01
CA LYS A 143 5.46 -11.14 12.37
C LYS A 143 5.16 -12.33 11.47
N ALA A 144 6.19 -13.13 11.22
CA ALA A 144 6.03 -14.47 10.67
C ALA A 144 5.59 -15.45 11.77
N ALA A 145 5.19 -16.66 11.37
CA ALA A 145 4.71 -17.68 12.30
C ALA A 145 5.74 -18.10 13.38
N ASP A 146 7.03 -17.87 13.12
CA ASP A 146 8.12 -18.10 14.07
C ASP A 146 8.40 -16.92 15.02
N GLY A 147 7.58 -15.86 14.95
CA GLY A 147 7.67 -14.66 15.77
C GLY A 147 8.73 -13.64 15.33
N ARG A 148 9.53 -13.94 14.30
CA ARG A 148 10.46 -12.97 13.72
C ARG A 148 9.72 -11.92 12.89
N ALA A 149 10.38 -10.80 12.62
CA ALA A 149 9.84 -9.83 11.66
C ALA A 149 9.56 -10.51 10.32
N LEU A 150 8.40 -10.21 9.71
CA LEU A 150 7.98 -10.86 8.46
C LEU A 150 9.02 -10.70 7.35
N VAL A 151 9.67 -9.53 7.29
CA VAL A 151 10.64 -9.19 6.25
C VAL A 151 12.04 -9.76 6.48
N ALA A 152 12.32 -10.32 7.67
CA ALA A 152 13.66 -10.82 8.03
C ALA A 152 14.16 -11.86 7.02
N GLY A 153 15.30 -11.57 6.38
CA GLY A 153 15.94 -12.39 5.36
C GLY A 153 15.22 -12.43 4.01
N LYS A 154 14.20 -11.60 3.78
CA LYS A 154 13.47 -11.52 2.52
C LYS A 154 13.92 -10.32 1.69
N LYS A 155 13.90 -10.47 0.36
CA LYS A 155 14.07 -9.33 -0.55
C LYS A 155 12.89 -8.39 -0.42
N VAL A 156 13.16 -7.12 -0.15
CA VAL A 156 12.15 -6.08 0.04
C VAL A 156 12.56 -4.79 -0.65
N THR A 157 11.57 -3.97 -0.98
CA THR A 157 11.72 -2.61 -1.47
C THR A 157 10.60 -1.75 -0.91
N GLY A 158 10.72 -0.45 -1.04
CA GLY A 158 9.74 0.54 -0.65
C GLY A 158 10.25 1.93 -0.99
N PHE A 159 9.54 2.97 -0.59
CA PHE A 159 9.96 4.35 -0.81
C PHE A 159 11.34 4.59 -0.19
N THR A 160 12.27 5.14 -0.98
CA THR A 160 13.67 5.23 -0.60
C THR A 160 13.96 6.47 0.24
N ASN A 161 15.07 6.44 1.00
CA ASN A 161 15.50 7.62 1.76
C ASN A 161 15.82 8.81 0.86
N THR A 162 16.39 8.55 -0.33
CA THR A 162 16.71 9.60 -1.30
C THR A 162 15.45 10.22 -1.93
N GLU A 163 14.43 9.42 -2.20
CA GLU A 163 13.12 9.91 -2.64
C GLU A 163 12.41 10.72 -1.54
N GLU A 164 12.48 10.26 -0.28
CA GLU A 164 11.91 11.00 0.86
C GLU A 164 12.60 12.36 1.09
N GLU A 165 13.92 12.39 0.90
CA GLU A 165 14.68 13.65 0.95
C GLU A 165 14.30 14.58 -0.21
N ALA A 166 14.14 14.04 -1.42
CA ALA A 166 13.77 14.81 -2.60
C ALA A 166 12.38 15.46 -2.47
N VAL A 167 11.44 14.82 -1.77
CA VAL A 167 10.12 15.43 -1.45
C VAL A 167 10.14 16.28 -0.19
N GLY A 168 11.27 16.35 0.53
CA GLY A 168 11.47 17.21 1.71
C GLY A 168 10.81 16.71 2.99
N LEU A 169 10.48 15.43 3.09
CA LEU A 169 9.69 14.88 4.18
C LEU A 169 10.47 13.98 5.15
N THR A 170 11.79 13.81 4.97
CA THR A 170 12.67 12.98 5.83
C THR A 170 12.50 13.24 7.34
N LYS A 171 12.21 14.49 7.72
CA LYS A 171 12.02 14.89 9.14
C LYS A 171 10.56 15.00 9.55
N VAL A 172 9.65 14.72 8.64
CA VAL A 172 8.19 14.83 8.85
C VAL A 172 7.56 13.47 9.08
N VAL A 173 7.97 12.48 8.29
CA VAL A 173 7.45 11.10 8.42
C VAL A 173 7.84 10.49 9.77
N PRO A 174 7.01 9.62 10.36
CA PRO A 174 7.27 9.04 11.68
C PRO A 174 8.49 8.10 11.66
N PHE A 175 8.81 7.54 10.52
CA PHE A 175 9.99 6.72 10.23
C PHE A 175 10.23 6.64 8.73
N LEU A 176 11.48 6.35 8.34
CA LEU A 176 11.86 6.11 6.95
C LEU A 176 11.61 4.65 6.59
N VAL A 177 10.90 4.40 5.49
CA VAL A 177 10.52 3.03 5.06
C VAL A 177 11.76 2.17 4.77
N GLU A 178 12.75 2.70 4.04
CA GLU A 178 14.01 2.00 3.76
C GLU A 178 14.73 1.59 5.05
N ASP A 179 14.89 2.52 6.00
CA ASP A 179 15.58 2.26 7.27
C ASP A 179 14.82 1.24 8.12
N GLU A 180 13.50 1.34 8.18
CA GLU A 180 12.68 0.42 8.95
C GLU A 180 12.75 -1.01 8.41
N LEU A 181 12.65 -1.18 7.08
CA LEU A 181 12.75 -2.50 6.45
C LEU A 181 14.13 -3.14 6.67
N ILE A 182 15.20 -2.33 6.61
CA ILE A 182 16.57 -2.79 6.92
C ILE A 182 16.70 -3.17 8.38
N ALA A 183 16.21 -2.33 9.30
CA ALA A 183 16.26 -2.58 10.75
C ALA A 183 15.52 -3.86 11.15
N GLN A 184 14.44 -4.21 10.42
CA GLN A 184 13.70 -5.46 10.59
C GLN A 184 14.39 -6.68 9.96
N GLY A 185 15.59 -6.50 9.39
CA GLY A 185 16.37 -7.59 8.79
C GLY A 185 16.00 -7.91 7.34
N GLY A 186 15.29 -7.04 6.66
CA GLY A 186 14.97 -7.15 5.23
C GLY A 186 16.22 -7.00 4.37
N LEU A 187 16.31 -7.78 3.30
CA LEU A 187 17.33 -7.62 2.25
C LEU A 187 16.84 -6.55 1.28
N TYR A 188 17.01 -5.31 1.69
CA TYR A 188 16.52 -4.16 0.94
C TYR A 188 17.26 -3.98 -0.38
N ALA A 189 16.53 -3.75 -1.46
CA ALA A 189 17.08 -3.43 -2.76
C ALA A 189 16.20 -2.38 -3.45
N LYS A 190 16.82 -1.53 -4.26
CA LYS A 190 16.17 -0.42 -4.97
C LYS A 190 16.76 -0.21 -6.35
N GLY A 191 15.99 0.40 -7.24
CA GLY A 191 16.47 0.96 -8.50
C GLY A 191 17.02 2.38 -8.34
N ALA A 192 17.12 3.12 -9.43
CA ALA A 192 17.31 4.56 -9.39
C ALA A 192 16.04 5.23 -8.85
N ASP A 193 16.18 6.42 -8.26
CA ASP A 193 15.03 7.17 -7.75
C ASP A 193 13.97 7.37 -8.85
N TRP A 194 12.72 7.21 -8.50
CA TRP A 194 11.55 7.29 -9.38
C TRP A 194 11.47 6.20 -10.47
N ALA A 195 12.43 5.28 -10.52
CA ALA A 195 12.37 4.15 -11.43
C ALA A 195 11.47 3.04 -10.88
N SER A 196 10.74 2.37 -11.77
CA SER A 196 9.97 1.19 -11.39
C SER A 196 10.90 0.08 -10.89
N TYR A 197 10.64 -0.40 -9.66
CA TYR A 197 11.38 -1.51 -9.05
C TYR A 197 10.46 -2.40 -8.24
N VAL A 198 10.58 -3.72 -8.42
CA VAL A 198 9.75 -4.70 -7.71
C VAL A 198 10.64 -5.73 -7.03
N ALA A 199 10.42 -5.94 -5.74
CA ALA A 199 11.00 -7.04 -4.98
C ALA A 199 9.93 -8.11 -4.72
N VAL A 200 10.21 -9.36 -5.09
CA VAL A 200 9.32 -10.50 -4.82
C VAL A 200 10.02 -11.47 -3.89
N SER A 201 9.39 -11.73 -2.74
CA SER A 201 9.96 -12.57 -1.68
C SER A 201 9.49 -14.03 -1.72
N TYR A 202 8.62 -14.40 -2.65
CA TYR A 202 8.07 -15.75 -2.80
C TYR A 202 8.45 -16.39 -4.14
N THR A 203 9.05 -17.57 -4.08
CA THR A 203 9.54 -18.31 -5.25
C THR A 203 8.52 -19.26 -5.90
N HIS A 204 7.25 -19.23 -5.50
CA HIS A 204 6.24 -20.19 -6.00
C HIS A 204 5.10 -19.57 -6.84
N LEU A 205 5.12 -18.28 -7.10
CA LEU A 205 4.21 -17.65 -8.05
C LEU A 205 5.03 -17.20 -9.26
N THR A 206 4.99 -17.98 -10.35
CA THR A 206 5.31 -17.48 -11.68
C THR A 206 4.20 -16.52 -12.11
N LEU A 207 4.21 -15.31 -11.58
CA LEU A 207 3.42 -14.24 -12.15
C LEU A 207 4.11 -13.76 -13.42
N PRO A 208 3.40 -13.61 -14.55
CA PRO A 208 3.96 -12.91 -15.69
C PRO A 208 4.36 -11.52 -15.21
N THR A 209 5.57 -11.11 -15.54
CA THR A 209 6.09 -9.77 -15.25
C THR A 209 5.18 -8.77 -15.91
N ILE A 210 4.31 -8.12 -15.15
CA ILE A 210 3.54 -6.98 -15.64
C ILE A 210 4.50 -5.80 -15.56
N TYR A 211 4.98 -5.35 -16.70
CA TYR A 211 5.73 -4.11 -16.80
C TYR A 211 4.74 -2.98 -16.55
N SER A 212 4.91 -2.25 -15.44
CA SER A 212 4.33 -0.92 -15.31
C SER A 212 5.14 0.03 -16.20
N VAL A 213 4.50 0.63 -17.14
CA VAL A 213 5.03 1.74 -17.95
C VAL A 213 4.88 3.01 -17.15
#